data_8a6d4b677d81ddb81f56b8cf5f139a28
#
_entry.id   8a6d4b677d81ddb81f56b8cf5f139a28
#
_cell.length_a   1.000
_cell.length_b   1.000
_cell.length_c   1.000
_cell.angle_alpha   90.00
_cell.angle_beta   90.00
_cell.angle_gamma   90.00
#
_symmetry.space_group_name_H-M   'P 1'
#
loop_
_entity.id
_entity.type
_entity.pdbx_description
1 polymer ?
#
loop_
_entity_poly.entity_id
_entity_poly.type
_entity_poly.pdbx_seq_one_letter_code
_entity_poly.pdbx_strand_id
1 'polypeptide(L)'
;LRRVNVTPMTLHNRYPAISDLKARAKRRIPHFVWEYLDSATGVEATQRRNRAALDRVLLNPSILHGEFEPDLSVRLLGQEHPLPVGIAPVGMSGLIWPGAEQMLARTAAKKSIPYTLSTVASQLPEDVGPHAGDNAWFQLYPPRDPGIRDDILGRAKAAGFGTLVLTVDVPVASRRERQTRGGLTNPPKLTPRLAL
;
A
#
# COMPACT_ATOMS: atom_id res chain seq x y z
N LEU A 1 -12.97 18.98 -43.93
CA LEU A 1 -12.85 17.93 -42.91
C LEU A 1 -12.35 18.55 -41.64
N ARG A 2 -13.24 18.81 -40.63
CA ARG A 2 -12.87 19.24 -39.29
C ARG A 2 -12.10 18.11 -38.61
N ARG A 3 -10.84 18.35 -38.24
CA ARG A 3 -10.11 17.45 -37.36
C ARG A 3 -10.84 17.38 -36.02
N VAL A 4 -11.43 16.22 -35.71
CA VAL A 4 -11.96 15.93 -34.39
C VAL A 4 -10.75 15.88 -33.45
N ASN A 5 -10.61 16.90 -32.61
CA ASN A 5 -9.62 16.89 -31.51
C ASN A 5 -10.06 15.81 -30.52
N VAL A 6 -9.52 14.61 -30.67
CA VAL A 6 -9.72 13.53 -29.69
C VAL A 6 -8.84 13.91 -28.48
N THR A 7 -9.45 14.42 -27.45
CA THR A 7 -8.78 14.64 -26.17
C THR A 7 -8.19 13.29 -25.71
N PRO A 8 -6.88 13.21 -25.41
CA PRO A 8 -6.30 11.94 -24.98
C PRO A 8 -7.03 11.43 -23.74
N MET A 9 -7.48 10.18 -23.79
CA MET A 9 -8.20 9.53 -22.71
C MET A 9 -7.33 9.52 -21.44
N THR A 10 -7.72 10.26 -20.40
CA THR A 10 -7.03 10.29 -19.12
C THR A 10 -7.15 8.94 -18.42
N LEU A 11 -6.26 8.68 -17.45
CA LEU A 11 -6.34 7.46 -16.64
C LEU A 11 -7.71 7.35 -15.94
N HIS A 12 -8.24 8.48 -15.46
CA HIS A 12 -9.56 8.56 -14.84
C HIS A 12 -10.69 8.18 -15.81
N ASN A 13 -10.65 8.66 -17.04
CA ASN A 13 -11.68 8.33 -18.03
C ASN A 13 -11.64 6.84 -18.43
N ARG A 14 -10.44 6.23 -18.36
CA ARG A 14 -10.25 4.81 -18.68
C ARG A 14 -10.60 3.88 -17.54
N TYR A 15 -10.41 4.32 -16.31
CA TYR A 15 -10.62 3.56 -15.07
C TYR A 15 -11.29 4.48 -14.04
N PRO A 16 -12.59 4.76 -14.20
CA PRO A 16 -13.30 5.71 -13.33
C PRO A 16 -13.47 5.20 -11.89
N ALA A 17 -13.36 3.91 -11.66
CA ALA A 17 -13.49 3.31 -10.34
C ALA A 17 -12.26 2.45 -9.96
N ILE A 18 -12.01 2.31 -8.67
CA ILE A 18 -10.96 1.41 -8.15
C ILE A 18 -11.23 -0.05 -8.54
N SER A 19 -12.50 -0.46 -8.65
CA SER A 19 -12.89 -1.79 -9.15
C SER A 19 -12.37 -2.09 -10.55
N ASP A 20 -12.26 -1.08 -11.43
CA ASP A 20 -11.73 -1.25 -12.78
C ASP A 20 -10.22 -1.51 -12.74
N LEU A 21 -9.50 -0.79 -11.87
CA LEU A 21 -8.08 -1.04 -11.62
C LEU A 21 -7.86 -2.41 -11.00
N LYS A 22 -8.70 -2.83 -10.04
CA LYS A 22 -8.68 -4.16 -9.43
C LYS A 22 -8.86 -5.25 -10.49
N ALA A 23 -9.85 -5.12 -11.38
CA ALA A 23 -10.11 -6.06 -12.45
C ALA A 23 -8.94 -6.14 -13.45
N ARG A 24 -8.30 -5.01 -13.75
CA ARG A 24 -7.10 -4.96 -14.58
C ARG A 24 -5.90 -5.63 -13.90
N ALA A 25 -5.66 -5.32 -12.64
CA ALA A 25 -4.56 -5.90 -11.84
C ALA A 25 -4.68 -7.43 -11.79
N LYS A 26 -5.87 -7.97 -11.51
CA LYS A 26 -6.14 -9.41 -11.49
C LYS A 26 -5.73 -10.12 -12.80
N ARG A 27 -5.86 -9.47 -13.96
CA ARG A 27 -5.48 -10.05 -15.25
C ARG A 27 -3.99 -9.94 -15.57
N ARG A 28 -3.24 -9.11 -14.83
CA ARG A 28 -1.83 -8.82 -15.11
C ARG A 28 -0.87 -9.42 -14.08
N ILE A 29 -1.35 -9.60 -12.86
CA ILE A 29 -0.57 -10.14 -11.75
C ILE A 29 -0.68 -11.67 -11.80
N PRO A 30 0.43 -12.42 -11.64
CA PRO A 30 0.37 -13.87 -11.55
C PRO A 30 -0.60 -14.34 -10.46
N HIS A 31 -1.28 -15.47 -10.70
CA HIS A 31 -2.35 -15.93 -9.81
C HIS A 31 -1.91 -16.05 -8.35
N PHE A 32 -0.75 -16.61 -8.08
CA PHE A 32 -0.24 -16.78 -6.70
C PHE A 32 0.03 -15.45 -6.00
N VAL A 33 0.48 -14.42 -6.74
CA VAL A 33 0.69 -13.06 -6.24
C VAL A 33 -0.65 -12.37 -6.01
N TRP A 34 -1.60 -12.59 -6.91
CA TRP A 34 -2.96 -12.08 -6.75
C TRP A 34 -3.62 -12.64 -5.47
N GLU A 35 -3.47 -13.94 -5.22
CA GLU A 35 -4.01 -14.57 -4.00
C GLU A 35 -3.32 -14.05 -2.73
N TYR A 36 -2.04 -13.66 -2.79
CA TYR A 36 -1.40 -12.95 -1.70
C TYR A 36 -2.02 -11.58 -1.46
N LEU A 37 -2.24 -10.78 -2.52
CA LEU A 37 -2.72 -9.40 -2.43
C LEU A 37 -4.20 -9.32 -2.02
N ASP A 38 -5.06 -10.16 -2.61
CA ASP A 38 -6.52 -10.03 -2.53
C ASP A 38 -7.16 -10.91 -1.44
N SER A 39 -6.42 -11.92 -0.91
CA SER A 39 -6.99 -12.84 0.08
C SER A 39 -6.90 -12.32 1.51
N ALA A 40 -7.80 -12.84 2.35
CA ALA A 40 -7.79 -12.65 3.80
C ALA A 40 -7.72 -14.00 4.53
N THR A 41 -7.82 -13.97 5.85
CA THR A 41 -7.69 -15.17 6.70
C THR A 41 -8.96 -16.04 6.67
N GLY A 42 -8.77 -17.34 6.62
CA GLY A 42 -9.83 -18.36 6.68
C GLY A 42 -10.86 -18.19 5.56
N VAL A 43 -12.12 -18.21 5.90
CA VAL A 43 -13.25 -17.97 4.98
C VAL A 43 -13.51 -16.50 4.66
N GLU A 44 -12.59 -15.62 5.03
CA GLU A 44 -12.65 -14.18 4.75
C GLU A 44 -13.86 -13.45 5.37
N ALA A 45 -14.42 -14.00 6.44
CA ALA A 45 -15.61 -13.43 7.08
C ALA A 45 -15.35 -12.03 7.65
N THR A 46 -14.19 -11.84 8.28
CA THR A 46 -13.81 -10.54 8.87
C THR A 46 -13.60 -9.48 7.78
N GLN A 47 -12.99 -9.82 6.66
CA GLN A 47 -12.82 -8.91 5.53
C GLN A 47 -14.18 -8.42 5.01
N ARG A 48 -15.14 -9.35 4.82
CA ARG A 48 -16.51 -8.98 4.41
C ARG A 48 -17.22 -8.09 5.44
N ARG A 49 -17.05 -8.42 6.73
CA ARG A 49 -17.63 -7.59 7.82
C ARG A 49 -17.02 -6.19 7.88
N ASN A 50 -15.71 -6.08 7.70
CA ASN A 50 -15.02 -4.78 7.65
C ASN A 50 -15.57 -3.94 6.49
N ARG A 51 -15.72 -4.54 5.31
CA ARG A 51 -16.29 -3.84 4.16
C ARG A 51 -17.73 -3.40 4.44
N ALA A 52 -18.57 -4.30 4.91
CA ALA A 52 -19.95 -3.99 5.26
C ALA A 52 -20.06 -2.93 6.38
N ALA A 53 -19.07 -2.87 7.30
CA ALA A 53 -19.03 -1.83 8.32
C ALA A 53 -18.75 -0.44 7.72
N LEU A 54 -17.82 -0.35 6.78
CA LEU A 54 -17.55 0.90 6.05
C LEU A 54 -18.75 1.33 5.19
N ASP A 55 -19.40 0.38 4.52
CA ASP A 55 -20.57 0.66 3.67
C ASP A 55 -21.79 1.17 4.49
N ARG A 56 -21.83 0.99 5.81
CA ARG A 56 -22.84 1.57 6.71
C ARG A 56 -22.56 3.01 7.13
N VAL A 57 -21.36 3.53 6.86
CA VAL A 57 -21.04 4.94 7.12
C VAL A 57 -21.64 5.77 5.99
N LEU A 58 -22.69 6.51 6.31
CA LEU A 58 -23.40 7.35 5.36
C LEU A 58 -23.00 8.81 5.55
N LEU A 59 -22.88 9.52 4.44
CA LEU A 59 -22.68 10.97 4.44
C LEU A 59 -24.05 11.64 4.40
N ASN A 60 -24.29 12.56 5.33
CA ASN A 60 -25.49 13.40 5.31
C ASN A 60 -25.17 14.68 4.53
N PRO A 61 -25.68 14.86 3.31
CA PRO A 61 -25.41 16.06 2.53
C PRO A 61 -26.06 17.28 3.19
N SER A 62 -25.30 18.37 3.27
CA SER A 62 -25.80 19.69 3.66
C SER A 62 -25.78 20.59 2.42
N ILE A 63 -26.90 21.24 2.14
CA ILE A 63 -27.09 22.07 0.95
C ILE A 63 -27.38 23.52 1.34
N LEU A 64 -27.32 24.44 0.37
CA LEU A 64 -27.63 25.87 0.57
C LEU A 64 -26.58 26.62 1.42
N HIS A 65 -25.32 26.13 1.46
CA HIS A 65 -24.20 26.79 2.15
C HIS A 65 -23.26 27.58 1.21
N GLY A 66 -23.61 27.68 -0.08
CA GLY A 66 -22.76 28.28 -1.09
C GLY A 66 -21.58 27.40 -1.49
N GLU A 67 -20.66 27.96 -2.26
CA GLU A 67 -19.41 27.31 -2.63
C GLU A 67 -18.37 27.54 -1.53
N PHE A 68 -17.57 26.51 -1.22
CA PHE A 68 -16.45 26.60 -0.30
C PHE A 68 -15.30 25.72 -0.79
N GLU A 69 -14.08 26.12 -0.49
CA GLU A 69 -12.90 25.29 -0.70
C GLU A 69 -12.58 24.57 0.61
N PRO A 70 -12.68 23.23 0.64
CA PRO A 70 -12.38 22.47 1.86
C PRO A 70 -10.89 22.50 2.18
N ASP A 71 -10.52 22.86 3.39
CA ASP A 71 -9.18 22.63 3.92
C ASP A 71 -9.06 21.16 4.35
N LEU A 72 -8.24 20.39 3.64
CA LEU A 72 -7.97 18.99 3.92
C LEU A 72 -6.65 18.78 4.66
N SER A 73 -5.98 19.87 5.04
CA SER A 73 -4.70 19.79 5.74
C SER A 73 -4.86 19.16 7.13
N VAL A 74 -3.83 18.44 7.55
CA VAL A 74 -3.78 17.81 8.86
C VAL A 74 -2.38 17.86 9.43
N ARG A 75 -2.27 18.10 10.73
CA ARG A 75 -1.01 17.97 11.47
C ARG A 75 -0.94 16.59 12.12
N LEU A 76 0.01 15.76 11.68
CA LEU A 76 0.21 14.41 12.16
C LEU A 76 1.67 14.23 12.61
N LEU A 77 1.87 13.80 13.85
CA LEU A 77 3.20 13.59 14.46
C LEU A 77 4.14 14.80 14.33
N GLY A 78 3.59 16.01 14.42
CA GLY A 78 4.34 17.27 14.34
C GLY A 78 4.60 17.79 12.92
N GLN A 79 4.24 17.04 11.89
CA GLN A 79 4.35 17.41 10.47
C GLN A 79 2.99 17.79 9.89
N GLU A 80 2.98 18.77 8.99
CA GLU A 80 1.78 19.18 8.27
C GLU A 80 1.69 18.45 6.93
N HIS A 81 0.49 17.95 6.62
CA HIS A 81 0.19 17.26 5.38
C HIS A 81 -1.01 17.89 4.70
N PRO A 82 -1.00 18.04 3.37
CA PRO A 82 -2.11 18.66 2.64
C PRO A 82 -3.36 17.77 2.58
N LEU A 83 -3.24 16.49 2.95
CA LEU A 83 -4.33 15.50 2.93
C LEU A 83 -4.24 14.59 4.15
N PRO A 84 -5.37 14.20 4.77
CA PRO A 84 -5.42 13.30 5.92
C PRO A 84 -5.29 11.82 5.51
N VAL A 85 -4.38 11.51 4.59
CA VAL A 85 -4.12 10.17 4.06
C VAL A 85 -2.64 9.92 3.90
N GLY A 86 -2.22 8.66 3.99
CA GLY A 86 -0.86 8.22 3.72
C GLY A 86 -0.85 6.86 3.02
N ILE A 87 0.29 6.45 2.50
CA ILE A 87 0.47 5.13 1.91
C ILE A 87 0.93 4.18 3.00
N ALA A 88 0.05 3.21 3.31
CA ALA A 88 0.29 2.20 4.33
C ALA A 88 1.43 1.22 3.94
N PRO A 89 2.09 0.58 4.93
CA PRO A 89 3.10 -0.42 4.66
C PRO A 89 2.49 -1.66 3.99
N VAL A 90 3.07 -2.07 2.86
CA VAL A 90 2.67 -3.28 2.14
C VAL A 90 3.89 -4.17 1.99
N GLY A 91 3.82 -5.35 2.60
CA GLY A 91 4.89 -6.35 2.45
C GLY A 91 4.98 -6.88 1.02
N MET A 92 6.20 -7.15 0.56
CA MET A 92 6.47 -7.74 -0.76
C MET A 92 5.79 -7.02 -1.92
N SER A 93 5.66 -5.69 -1.87
CA SER A 93 5.01 -4.92 -2.93
C SER A 93 5.76 -5.01 -4.26
N GLY A 94 7.08 -5.19 -4.25
CA GLY A 94 7.87 -5.48 -5.44
C GLY A 94 7.59 -6.84 -6.07
N LEU A 95 7.07 -7.82 -5.31
CA LEU A 95 6.56 -9.08 -5.87
C LEU A 95 5.25 -8.85 -6.65
N ILE A 96 4.44 -7.90 -6.20
CA ILE A 96 3.18 -7.53 -6.87
C ILE A 96 3.49 -6.80 -8.17
N TRP A 97 4.42 -5.85 -8.09
CA TRP A 97 4.89 -5.09 -9.25
C TRP A 97 6.34 -4.65 -9.05
N PRO A 98 7.26 -4.97 -9.98
CA PRO A 98 8.66 -4.57 -9.85
C PRO A 98 8.82 -3.06 -9.65
N GLY A 99 9.58 -2.67 -8.63
CA GLY A 99 9.81 -1.26 -8.27
C GLY A 99 8.63 -0.55 -7.62
N ALA A 100 7.61 -1.29 -7.15
CA ALA A 100 6.41 -0.72 -6.53
C ALA A 100 6.73 0.19 -5.35
N GLU A 101 7.67 -0.18 -4.48
CA GLU A 101 8.07 0.60 -3.30
C GLU A 101 8.54 2.01 -3.72
N GLN A 102 9.46 2.09 -4.68
CA GLN A 102 9.96 3.39 -5.16
C GLN A 102 8.88 4.19 -5.90
N MET A 103 8.00 3.53 -6.66
CA MET A 103 6.89 4.21 -7.35
C MET A 103 5.92 4.84 -6.35
N LEU A 104 5.59 4.11 -5.28
CA LEU A 104 4.73 4.57 -4.19
C LEU A 104 5.39 5.70 -3.41
N ALA A 105 6.68 5.55 -3.06
CA ALA A 105 7.47 6.56 -2.36
C ALA A 105 7.53 7.89 -3.14
N ARG A 106 7.88 7.84 -4.43
CA ARG A 106 7.88 9.04 -5.30
C ARG A 106 6.50 9.69 -5.40
N THR A 107 5.45 8.88 -5.46
CA THR A 107 4.07 9.40 -5.54
C THR A 107 3.68 10.09 -4.25
N ALA A 108 4.02 9.50 -3.10
CA ALA A 108 3.78 10.10 -1.78
C ALA A 108 4.55 11.42 -1.61
N ALA A 109 5.84 11.43 -1.95
CA ALA A 109 6.67 12.64 -1.91
C ALA A 109 6.09 13.75 -2.79
N LYS A 110 5.68 13.44 -4.02
CA LYS A 110 5.04 14.40 -4.93
C LYS A 110 3.74 14.99 -4.38
N LYS A 111 3.03 14.23 -3.54
CA LYS A 111 1.77 14.64 -2.91
C LYS A 111 1.95 15.17 -1.49
N SER A 112 3.18 15.20 -0.98
CA SER A 112 3.50 15.62 0.40
C SER A 112 2.71 14.83 1.46
N ILE A 113 2.45 13.54 1.21
CA ILE A 113 1.77 12.63 2.12
C ILE A 113 2.74 11.57 2.66
N PRO A 114 2.48 10.97 3.83
CA PRO A 114 3.33 9.92 4.37
C PRO A 114 3.41 8.69 3.47
N TYR A 115 4.62 8.13 3.33
CA TYR A 115 4.86 6.81 2.78
C TYR A 115 5.50 5.92 3.84
N THR A 116 4.91 4.75 4.08
CA THR A 116 5.46 3.79 5.05
C THR A 116 6.07 2.59 4.33
N LEU A 117 7.38 2.39 4.50
CA LEU A 117 8.08 1.21 4.02
C LEU A 117 7.88 0.05 5.02
N SER A 118 7.52 -1.13 4.53
CA SER A 118 7.37 -2.34 5.36
C SER A 118 8.73 -2.97 5.67
N THR A 119 8.90 -3.56 6.86
CA THR A 119 10.06 -4.43 7.19
C THR A 119 10.24 -5.56 6.18
N VAL A 120 9.14 -6.08 5.64
CA VAL A 120 9.14 -7.17 4.64
C VAL A 120 8.90 -6.67 3.22
N ALA A 121 9.34 -5.45 2.93
CA ALA A 121 9.38 -4.92 1.57
C ALA A 121 10.37 -5.72 0.71
N SER A 122 10.24 -5.64 -0.61
CA SER A 122 11.15 -6.28 -1.56
C SER A 122 12.41 -5.46 -1.84
N GLN A 123 12.41 -4.20 -1.44
CA GLN A 123 13.53 -3.27 -1.60
C GLN A 123 14.05 -2.81 -0.23
N LEU A 124 15.32 -2.49 -0.17
CA LEU A 124 15.98 -2.04 1.04
C LEU A 124 15.61 -0.60 1.39
N PRO A 125 15.71 -0.19 2.67
CA PRO A 125 15.50 1.20 3.08
C PRO A 125 16.36 2.19 2.30
N GLU A 126 17.60 1.84 2.02
CA GLU A 126 18.57 2.65 1.27
C GLU A 126 18.14 2.91 -0.18
N ASP A 127 17.41 1.95 -0.78
CA ASP A 127 16.94 2.07 -2.16
C ASP A 127 15.67 2.92 -2.26
N VAL A 128 14.88 3.00 -1.19
CA VAL A 128 13.55 3.61 -1.19
C VAL A 128 13.55 4.98 -0.51
N GLY A 129 14.28 5.13 0.59
CA GLY A 129 14.34 6.36 1.38
C GLY A 129 14.60 7.62 0.56
N PRO A 130 15.59 7.66 -0.36
CA PRO A 130 15.87 8.82 -1.21
C PRO A 130 14.68 9.27 -2.08
N HIS A 131 13.68 8.42 -2.26
CA HIS A 131 12.48 8.70 -3.05
C HIS A 131 11.27 9.13 -2.25
N ALA A 132 11.27 8.89 -0.92
CA ALA A 132 10.13 9.17 -0.05
C ALA A 132 10.11 10.62 0.49
N GLY A 133 11.25 11.34 0.43
CA GLY A 133 11.37 12.70 0.97
C GLY A 133 11.20 12.74 2.49
N ASP A 134 10.81 13.91 3.01
CA ASP A 134 10.71 14.18 4.45
C ASP A 134 9.57 13.41 5.14
N ASN A 135 8.64 12.84 4.39
CA ASN A 135 7.49 12.10 4.89
C ASN A 135 7.70 10.58 4.88
N ALA A 136 8.95 10.14 5.00
CA ALA A 136 9.33 8.74 5.01
C ALA A 136 9.12 8.12 6.40
N TRP A 137 8.25 7.10 6.48
CA TRP A 137 7.96 6.31 7.67
C TRP A 137 8.40 4.87 7.46
N PHE A 138 8.89 4.23 8.51
CA PHE A 138 9.34 2.84 8.48
C PHE A 138 8.48 1.98 9.42
N GLN A 139 7.90 0.89 8.89
CA GLN A 139 7.14 -0.06 9.71
C GLN A 139 8.03 -1.21 10.16
N LEU A 140 8.06 -1.49 11.44
CA LEU A 140 8.85 -2.54 12.07
C LEU A 140 7.97 -3.69 12.59
N TYR A 141 8.29 -4.90 12.14
CA TYR A 141 8.06 -6.13 12.88
C TYR A 141 9.31 -6.40 13.72
N PRO A 142 9.29 -6.25 15.05
CA PRO A 142 10.50 -6.37 15.85
C PRO A 142 11.05 -7.80 15.78
N PRO A 143 12.28 -7.99 15.23
CA PRO A 143 12.93 -9.29 15.30
C PRO A 143 13.31 -9.63 16.73
N ARG A 144 13.42 -10.93 17.04
CA ARG A 144 13.82 -11.40 18.38
C ARG A 144 15.26 -11.06 18.71
N ASP A 145 16.13 -11.06 17.70
CA ASP A 145 17.55 -10.71 17.84
C ASP A 145 17.71 -9.19 17.92
N PRO A 146 18.26 -8.65 19.04
CA PRO A 146 18.46 -7.22 19.21
C PRO A 146 19.42 -6.63 18.17
N GLY A 147 20.47 -7.38 17.75
CA GLY A 147 21.46 -6.91 16.78
C GLY A 147 20.81 -6.67 15.41
N ILE A 148 19.96 -7.60 14.97
CA ILE A 148 19.20 -7.45 13.71
C ILE A 148 18.22 -6.26 13.82
N ARG A 149 17.56 -6.10 14.96
CA ARG A 149 16.65 -4.96 15.19
C ARG A 149 17.38 -3.64 15.06
N ASP A 150 18.52 -3.52 15.75
CA ASP A 150 19.28 -2.27 15.83
C ASP A 150 19.92 -1.94 14.46
N ASP A 151 20.38 -2.94 13.70
CA ASP A 151 20.85 -2.77 12.32
C ASP A 151 19.74 -2.23 11.41
N ILE A 152 18.58 -2.87 11.40
CA ILE A 152 17.43 -2.44 10.58
C ILE A 152 17.02 -1.00 10.89
N LEU A 153 16.92 -0.66 12.19
CA LEU A 153 16.56 0.69 12.62
C LEU A 153 17.63 1.72 12.24
N GLY A 154 18.91 1.38 12.42
CA GLY A 154 20.03 2.23 12.01
C GLY A 154 20.02 2.53 10.52
N ARG A 155 19.83 1.51 9.69
CA ARG A 155 19.74 1.63 8.24
C ARG A 155 18.53 2.46 7.80
N ALA A 156 17.35 2.20 8.36
CA ALA A 156 16.16 2.98 8.07
C ALA A 156 16.37 4.46 8.42
N LYS A 157 16.92 4.75 9.61
CA LYS A 157 17.26 6.11 10.02
C LYS A 157 18.25 6.79 9.07
N ALA A 158 19.33 6.09 8.70
CA ALA A 158 20.33 6.60 7.77
C ALA A 158 19.77 6.87 6.37
N ALA A 159 18.76 6.10 5.95
CA ALA A 159 18.04 6.28 4.69
C ALA A 159 16.96 7.38 4.72
N GLY A 160 16.80 8.12 5.84
CA GLY A 160 15.90 9.27 5.95
C GLY A 160 14.50 8.97 6.48
N PHE A 161 14.24 7.74 6.99
CA PHE A 161 12.97 7.42 7.63
C PHE A 161 12.88 8.06 9.02
N GLY A 162 12.05 9.10 9.16
CA GLY A 162 11.94 9.91 10.37
C GLY A 162 10.92 9.39 11.40
N THR A 163 9.99 8.54 11.00
CA THR A 163 8.92 8.01 11.86
C THR A 163 8.95 6.49 11.88
N LEU A 164 8.84 5.92 13.08
CA LEU A 164 8.72 4.47 13.29
C LEU A 164 7.26 4.07 13.51
N VAL A 165 6.76 3.11 12.75
CA VAL A 165 5.45 2.47 12.91
C VAL A 165 5.66 1.06 13.44
N LEU A 166 5.40 0.84 14.71
CA LEU A 166 5.56 -0.48 15.34
C LEU A 166 4.30 -1.32 15.18
N THR A 167 4.43 -2.52 14.57
CA THR A 167 3.33 -3.48 14.47
C THR A 167 3.38 -4.44 15.67
N VAL A 168 2.28 -4.51 16.42
CA VAL A 168 2.19 -5.24 17.69
C VAL A 168 1.08 -6.29 17.74
N ASP A 169 0.35 -6.50 16.65
CA ASP A 169 -0.87 -7.31 16.59
C ASP A 169 -0.74 -8.65 15.81
N VAL A 170 0.49 -9.03 15.44
CA VAL A 170 0.76 -10.27 14.69
C VAL A 170 1.61 -11.24 15.51
N PRO A 171 1.04 -11.93 16.52
CA PRO A 171 1.79 -12.85 17.38
C PRO A 171 2.19 -14.14 16.66
N VAL A 172 1.43 -14.55 15.64
CA VAL A 172 1.64 -15.76 14.84
C VAL A 172 1.20 -15.53 13.39
N ALA A 173 1.74 -16.35 12.49
CA ALA A 173 1.31 -16.34 11.08
C ALA A 173 -0.17 -16.68 10.96
N SER A 174 -0.94 -15.89 10.24
CA SER A 174 -2.35 -16.14 9.98
C SER A 174 -2.53 -17.22 8.90
N ARG A 175 -3.63 -18.02 9.04
CA ARG A 175 -3.99 -19.03 8.05
C ARG A 175 -4.71 -18.39 6.87
N ARG A 176 -3.99 -18.09 5.80
CA ARG A 176 -4.51 -17.54 4.55
C ARG A 176 -4.71 -18.66 3.53
N GLU A 177 -5.88 -19.24 3.52
CA GLU A 177 -6.17 -20.46 2.76
C GLU A 177 -6.05 -20.26 1.25
N ARG A 178 -6.53 -19.14 0.73
CA ARG A 178 -6.42 -18.82 -0.71
C ARG A 178 -4.96 -18.65 -1.13
N GLN A 179 -4.16 -17.93 -0.35
CA GLN A 179 -2.74 -17.79 -0.59
C GLN A 179 -2.02 -19.15 -0.57
N THR A 180 -2.36 -20.03 0.39
CA THR A 180 -1.78 -21.37 0.49
C THR A 180 -2.13 -22.21 -0.74
N ARG A 181 -3.38 -22.16 -1.21
CA ARG A 181 -3.81 -22.85 -2.45
C ARG A 181 -3.12 -22.27 -3.69
N GLY A 182 -2.84 -20.98 -3.71
CA GLY A 182 -2.08 -20.28 -4.75
C GLY A 182 -0.61 -20.71 -4.83
N GLY A 183 -0.09 -21.36 -3.79
CA GLY A 183 1.26 -21.95 -3.79
C GLY A 183 2.38 -20.98 -3.42
N LEU A 184 2.07 -19.75 -2.96
CA LEU A 184 3.11 -18.83 -2.50
C LEU A 184 3.72 -19.34 -1.19
N THR A 185 5.03 -19.61 -1.24
CA THR A 185 5.86 -19.93 -0.06
C THR A 185 6.79 -18.76 0.25
N ASN A 186 7.24 -18.66 1.50
CA ASN A 186 8.28 -17.71 1.88
C ASN A 186 9.50 -18.48 2.41
N PRO A 187 10.67 -18.44 1.74
CA PRO A 187 10.93 -17.79 0.45
C PRO A 187 10.16 -18.44 -0.71
N PRO A 188 9.90 -17.71 -1.81
CA PRO A 188 9.20 -18.24 -2.97
C PRO A 188 10.00 -19.38 -3.61
N LYS A 189 9.35 -20.56 -3.78
CA LYS A 189 9.94 -21.70 -4.50
C LYS A 189 9.30 -21.80 -5.86
N LEU A 190 10.10 -21.75 -6.93
CA LEU A 190 9.62 -21.97 -8.28
C LEU A 190 9.10 -23.41 -8.40
N THR A 191 7.80 -23.56 -8.56
CA THR A 191 7.14 -24.82 -8.81
C THR A 191 6.37 -24.76 -10.12
N PRO A 192 6.06 -25.90 -10.78
CA PRO A 192 5.24 -25.89 -12.00
C PRO A 192 3.88 -25.18 -11.83
N ARG A 193 3.34 -25.14 -10.61
CA ARG A 193 2.10 -24.40 -10.26
C ARG A 193 2.26 -22.88 -10.28
N LEU A 194 3.49 -22.36 -10.14
CA LEU A 194 3.79 -20.93 -10.18
C LEU A 194 4.08 -20.44 -11.60
N ALA A 195 4.33 -21.36 -12.53
CA ALA A 195 4.64 -21.05 -13.93
C ALA A 195 3.38 -20.99 -14.83
N LEU A 196 2.23 -21.41 -14.34
CA LEU A 196 0.91 -21.34 -15.00
C LEU A 196 0.07 -20.19 -14.41
#